data_6374ece2de7f85782d3d43c580e0dc08
#
_entry.id   6374ece2de7f85782d3d43c580e0dc08
#
_cell.length_a   1.000
_cell.length_b   1.000
_cell.length_c   1.000
_cell.angle_alpha   90.00
_cell.angle_beta   90.00
_cell.angle_gamma   90.00
#
_symmetry.space_group_name_H-M   'P 1'
#
loop_
_entity.id
_entity.type
_entity.pdbx_description
1 polymer ?
#
loop_
_entity_poly.entity_id
_entity_poly.type
_entity_poly.pdbx_seq_one_letter_code
_entity_poly.pdbx_strand_id
1 'polypeptide(L)'
;MKKFLFLGILLPSFVFGMHHKSEPIIFYLDMDVAEGKSDEVSDFVDYLVSAVKETEPKTMYYKYWISNDKKKVSLMEVYHSNEDALFHMNAFAVAPHRDRFLETFLVTNFQVLGNTNQELKDAMKAYTEDHRTLINGFQRKKWVIL
;
A
#
# COMPACT_ATOMS: atom_id res chain seq x y z
N MET A 1 32.63 -55.60 35.62
CA MET A 1 31.63 -54.51 35.62
C MET A 1 32.06 -53.46 34.61
N LYS A 2 31.46 -53.46 33.39
CA LYS A 2 31.80 -52.52 32.32
C LYS A 2 30.81 -51.33 32.37
N LYS A 3 31.33 -50.13 32.65
CA LYS A 3 30.55 -48.88 32.62
C LYS A 3 30.43 -48.42 31.17
N PHE A 4 29.21 -48.39 30.63
CA PHE A 4 28.88 -47.76 29.35
C PHE A 4 28.71 -46.27 29.60
N LEU A 5 29.57 -45.47 28.95
CA LEU A 5 29.49 -44.01 28.94
C LEU A 5 28.59 -43.62 27.74
N PHE A 6 27.38 -43.14 28.01
CA PHE A 6 26.49 -42.58 26.97
C PHE A 6 26.95 -41.14 26.68
N LEU A 7 27.58 -40.98 25.52
CA LEU A 7 27.94 -39.65 25.00
C LEU A 7 26.72 -39.08 24.25
N GLY A 8 25.99 -38.21 24.92
CA GLY A 8 24.84 -37.51 24.30
C GLY A 8 25.32 -36.49 23.28
N ILE A 9 25.06 -36.76 22.01
CA ILE A 9 25.28 -35.79 20.93
C ILE A 9 24.16 -34.76 20.97
N LEU A 10 24.49 -33.53 21.42
CA LEU A 10 23.62 -32.38 21.36
C LEU A 10 23.66 -31.86 19.90
N LEU A 11 22.64 -32.17 19.13
CA LEU A 11 22.45 -31.54 17.80
C LEU A 11 21.96 -30.11 17.98
N PRO A 12 22.64 -29.10 17.43
CA PRO A 12 22.11 -27.74 17.44
C PRO A 12 20.86 -27.68 16.56
N SER A 13 19.71 -27.39 17.17
CA SER A 13 18.48 -27.06 16.44
C SER A 13 18.70 -25.76 15.68
N PHE A 14 19.00 -25.85 14.39
CA PHE A 14 18.95 -24.73 13.48
C PHE A 14 17.48 -24.33 13.32
N VAL A 15 17.04 -23.36 14.10
CA VAL A 15 15.78 -22.66 13.84
C VAL A 15 16.01 -21.83 12.58
N PHE A 16 15.62 -22.38 11.43
CA PHE A 16 15.44 -21.57 10.23
C PHE A 16 14.33 -20.57 10.54
N GLY A 17 14.71 -19.35 10.88
CA GLY A 17 13.81 -18.23 10.91
C GLY A 17 13.23 -18.07 9.49
N MET A 18 12.02 -18.57 9.27
CA MET A 18 11.23 -18.20 8.11
C MET A 18 11.07 -16.68 8.18
N HIS A 19 11.84 -15.95 7.37
CA HIS A 19 11.53 -14.56 7.05
C HIS A 19 10.19 -14.61 6.30
N HIS A 20 9.10 -14.52 7.03
CA HIS A 20 7.82 -14.11 6.45
C HIS A 20 8.06 -12.70 5.88
N LYS A 21 8.29 -12.62 4.58
CA LYS A 21 8.12 -11.36 3.86
C LYS A 21 6.69 -10.94 4.17
N SER A 22 6.55 -9.83 4.90
CA SER A 22 5.23 -9.25 5.12
C SER A 22 4.59 -9.00 3.76
N GLU A 23 3.35 -9.43 3.60
CA GLU A 23 2.54 -9.08 2.43
C GLU A 23 2.49 -7.56 2.33
N PRO A 24 2.62 -6.99 1.11
CA PRO A 24 2.50 -5.56 0.93
C PRO A 24 1.11 -5.07 1.32
N ILE A 25 1.03 -3.82 1.75
CA ILE A 25 -0.24 -3.12 1.93
C ILE A 25 -0.53 -2.38 0.63
N ILE A 26 -1.76 -2.53 0.12
CA ILE A 26 -2.21 -1.90 -1.11
C ILE A 26 -3.41 -1.03 -0.80
N PHE A 27 -3.36 0.23 -1.20
CA PHE A 27 -4.52 1.11 -1.27
C PHE A 27 -5.03 1.11 -2.71
N TYR A 28 -6.30 0.82 -2.87
CA TYR A 28 -6.96 0.87 -4.16
C TYR A 28 -8.20 1.77 -4.06
N LEU A 29 -8.20 2.83 -4.85
CA LEU A 29 -9.28 3.81 -4.88
C LEU A 29 -9.89 3.89 -6.28
N ASP A 30 -11.22 3.95 -6.33
CA ASP A 30 -11.96 4.45 -7.48
C ASP A 30 -12.58 5.80 -7.12
N MET A 31 -12.52 6.74 -8.05
CA MET A 31 -12.90 8.12 -7.84
C MET A 31 -13.64 8.67 -9.06
N ASP A 32 -14.66 9.47 -8.85
CA ASP A 32 -15.23 10.30 -9.87
C ASP A 32 -14.50 11.66 -9.91
N VAL A 33 -14.29 12.18 -11.10
CA VAL A 33 -13.74 13.53 -11.28
C VAL A 33 -14.85 14.54 -11.07
N ALA A 34 -14.64 15.52 -10.19
CA ALA A 34 -15.61 16.56 -9.91
C ALA A 34 -15.93 17.38 -11.17
N GLU A 35 -17.14 17.91 -11.22
CA GLU A 35 -17.61 18.70 -12.38
C GLU A 35 -16.69 19.90 -12.65
N GLY A 36 -16.34 20.10 -13.91
CA GLY A 36 -15.44 21.18 -14.35
C GLY A 36 -13.95 20.91 -14.12
N LYS A 37 -13.55 19.77 -13.52
CA LYS A 37 -12.15 19.45 -13.22
C LYS A 37 -11.44 18.56 -14.24
N SER A 38 -12.15 17.99 -15.21
CA SER A 38 -11.61 16.99 -16.14
C SER A 38 -10.36 17.44 -16.93
N ASP A 39 -10.26 18.72 -17.25
CA ASP A 39 -9.10 19.24 -18.02
C ASP A 39 -7.85 19.45 -17.15
N GLU A 40 -8.02 19.60 -15.84
CA GLU A 40 -6.93 19.81 -14.89
C GLU A 40 -6.33 18.49 -14.35
N VAL A 41 -7.03 17.36 -14.54
CA VAL A 41 -6.69 16.07 -13.86
C VAL A 41 -5.28 15.63 -14.21
N SER A 42 -4.87 15.68 -15.47
CA SER A 42 -3.56 15.16 -15.90
C SER A 42 -2.41 15.94 -15.23
N ASP A 43 -2.46 17.27 -15.29
CA ASP A 43 -1.44 18.13 -14.70
C ASP A 43 -1.41 17.99 -13.17
N PHE A 44 -2.58 17.83 -12.57
CA PHE A 44 -2.65 17.65 -11.11
C PHE A 44 -2.13 16.27 -10.69
N VAL A 45 -2.41 15.22 -11.44
CA VAL A 45 -1.83 13.87 -11.19
C VAL A 45 -0.32 13.88 -11.36
N ASP A 46 0.22 14.56 -12.37
CA ASP A 46 1.67 14.69 -12.55
C ASP A 46 2.33 15.38 -11.35
N TYR A 47 1.69 16.42 -10.81
CA TYR A 47 2.12 17.07 -9.59
C TYR A 47 2.10 16.11 -8.38
N LEU A 48 0.99 15.36 -8.17
CA LEU A 48 0.85 14.42 -7.06
C LEU A 48 1.90 13.31 -7.11
N VAL A 49 2.11 12.73 -8.31
CA VAL A 49 3.12 11.69 -8.53
C VAL A 49 4.52 12.21 -8.22
N SER A 50 4.83 13.43 -8.65
CA SER A 50 6.13 14.05 -8.38
C SER A 50 6.33 14.30 -6.90
N ALA A 51 5.32 14.83 -6.21
CA ALA A 51 5.37 15.10 -4.77
C ALA A 51 5.60 13.84 -3.94
N VAL A 52 4.83 12.78 -4.20
CA VAL A 52 4.99 11.50 -3.48
C VAL A 52 6.35 10.86 -3.79
N LYS A 53 6.78 10.86 -5.05
CA LYS A 53 8.08 10.31 -5.45
C LYS A 53 9.25 11.00 -4.74
N GLU A 54 9.16 12.31 -4.52
CA GLU A 54 10.20 13.12 -3.87
C GLU A 54 10.22 12.92 -2.35
N THR A 55 9.06 12.85 -1.72
CA THR A 55 8.93 12.90 -0.26
C THR A 55 8.75 11.55 0.40
N GLU A 56 8.37 10.50 -0.35
CA GLU A 56 8.00 9.19 0.18
C GLU A 56 8.80 8.04 -0.45
N PRO A 57 10.10 7.89 -0.13
CA PRO A 57 10.98 6.91 -0.77
C PRO A 57 10.60 5.45 -0.50
N LYS A 58 9.69 5.19 0.45
CA LYS A 58 9.19 3.85 0.80
C LYS A 58 7.89 3.48 0.10
N THR A 59 7.24 4.41 -0.60
CA THR A 59 6.12 4.12 -1.48
C THR A 59 6.61 3.39 -2.71
N MET A 60 6.22 2.11 -2.84
CA MET A 60 6.71 1.22 -3.90
C MET A 60 6.05 1.45 -5.24
N TYR A 61 4.78 1.85 -5.18
CA TYR A 61 3.92 1.99 -6.34
C TYR A 61 2.91 3.10 -6.09
N TYR A 62 2.77 4.00 -7.04
CA TYR A 62 1.83 5.12 -6.97
C TYR A 62 1.41 5.46 -8.39
N LYS A 63 0.26 4.92 -8.84
CA LYS A 63 -0.18 5.06 -10.22
C LYS A 63 -1.66 5.37 -10.32
N TYR A 64 -1.93 6.24 -11.28
CA TYR A 64 -3.26 6.65 -11.66
C TYR A 64 -3.63 6.11 -13.04
N TRP A 65 -4.90 5.79 -13.22
CA TRP A 65 -5.51 5.48 -14.50
C TRP A 65 -6.74 6.36 -14.65
N ILE A 66 -6.97 6.87 -15.87
CA ILE A 66 -8.11 7.72 -16.19
C ILE A 66 -8.94 7.10 -17.31
N SER A 67 -10.27 7.20 -17.21
CA SER A 67 -11.20 6.78 -18.26
C SER A 67 -11.09 7.70 -19.50
N ASN A 68 -11.52 7.18 -20.67
CA ASN A 68 -11.45 7.94 -21.93
C ASN A 68 -12.25 9.25 -21.90
N ASP A 69 -13.35 9.29 -21.15
CA ASP A 69 -14.17 10.47 -20.95
C ASP A 69 -13.68 11.41 -19.86
N LYS A 70 -12.54 11.07 -19.24
CA LYS A 70 -11.89 11.80 -18.13
C LYS A 70 -12.75 12.00 -16.88
N LYS A 71 -13.79 11.19 -16.71
CA LYS A 71 -14.72 11.33 -15.58
C LYS A 71 -14.43 10.38 -14.42
N LYS A 72 -13.62 9.34 -14.65
CA LYS A 72 -13.26 8.35 -13.62
C LYS A 72 -11.76 8.19 -13.54
N VAL A 73 -11.27 8.09 -12.32
CA VAL A 73 -9.85 7.86 -12.00
C VAL A 73 -9.74 6.71 -11.03
N SER A 74 -8.81 5.78 -11.29
CA SER A 74 -8.41 4.77 -10.32
C SER A 74 -6.98 5.06 -9.86
N LEU A 75 -6.73 4.90 -8.57
CA LEU A 75 -5.41 5.02 -7.94
C LEU A 75 -5.04 3.71 -7.28
N MET A 76 -3.83 3.25 -7.51
CA MET A 76 -3.23 2.15 -6.76
C MET A 76 -1.92 2.58 -6.14
N GLU A 77 -1.79 2.34 -4.86
CA GLU A 77 -0.62 2.62 -4.04
C GLU A 77 -0.17 1.31 -3.39
N VAL A 78 1.13 1.08 -3.31
CA VAL A 78 1.68 -0.14 -2.70
C VAL A 78 2.80 0.24 -1.74
N TYR A 79 2.75 -0.35 -0.55
CA TYR A 79 3.69 -0.12 0.54
C TYR A 79 4.30 -1.43 1.02
N HIS A 80 5.54 -1.40 1.51
CA HIS A 80 6.21 -2.61 2.03
C HIS A 80 5.59 -3.11 3.34
N SER A 81 5.02 -2.19 4.13
CA SER A 81 4.54 -2.49 5.48
C SER A 81 3.38 -1.59 5.90
N ASN A 82 2.76 -1.92 7.04
CA ASN A 82 1.75 -1.07 7.67
C ASN A 82 2.31 0.32 8.05
N GLU A 83 3.56 0.35 8.52
CA GLU A 83 4.23 1.59 8.93
C GLU A 83 4.46 2.53 7.74
N ASP A 84 4.83 1.98 6.57
CA ASP A 84 5.02 2.77 5.36
C ASP A 84 3.69 3.32 4.83
N ALA A 85 2.61 2.52 4.88
CA ALA A 85 1.26 2.96 4.56
C ALA A 85 0.76 4.05 5.52
N LEU A 86 1.02 3.88 6.82
CA LEU A 86 0.68 4.88 7.83
C LEU A 86 1.48 6.18 7.64
N PHE A 87 2.76 6.08 7.26
CA PHE A 87 3.58 7.25 6.92
C PHE A 87 2.93 8.06 5.79
N HIS A 88 2.50 7.39 4.70
CA HIS A 88 1.79 8.05 3.60
C HIS A 88 0.51 8.75 4.08
N MET A 89 -0.33 8.07 4.87
CA MET A 89 -1.57 8.67 5.38
C MET A 89 -1.32 9.91 6.24
N ASN A 90 -0.30 9.87 7.09
CA ASN A 90 0.09 11.02 7.90
C ASN A 90 0.64 12.17 7.05
N ALA A 91 1.44 11.85 6.02
CA ALA A 91 1.94 12.85 5.08
C ALA A 91 0.80 13.51 4.29
N PHE A 92 -0.14 12.70 3.77
CA PHE A 92 -1.33 13.20 3.05
C PHE A 92 -2.20 14.10 3.94
N ALA A 93 -2.39 13.75 5.21
CA ALA A 93 -3.24 14.50 6.14
C ALA A 93 -2.82 15.97 6.31
N VAL A 94 -1.52 16.26 6.14
CA VAL A 94 -0.94 17.61 6.27
C VAL A 94 -0.41 18.18 4.95
N ALA A 95 -0.61 17.45 3.84
CA ALA A 95 -0.11 17.85 2.53
C ALA A 95 -0.80 19.12 2.01
N PRO A 96 -0.07 20.05 1.41
CA PRO A 96 -0.66 21.30 0.87
C PRO A 96 -1.65 21.04 -0.28
N HIS A 97 -1.57 19.89 -0.92
CA HIS A 97 -2.45 19.49 -2.02
C HIS A 97 -3.68 18.67 -1.56
N ARG A 98 -3.78 18.36 -0.28
CA ARG A 98 -4.87 17.53 0.26
C ARG A 98 -6.26 18.06 -0.09
N ASP A 99 -6.50 19.34 0.17
CA ASP A 99 -7.82 19.93 -0.06
C ASP A 99 -8.16 19.94 -1.56
N ARG A 100 -7.20 20.29 -2.43
CA ARG A 100 -7.36 20.20 -3.88
C ARG A 100 -7.63 18.76 -4.33
N PHE A 101 -7.00 17.75 -3.70
CA PHE A 101 -7.28 16.34 -4.00
C PHE A 101 -8.74 16.00 -3.70
N LEU A 102 -9.25 16.37 -2.53
CA LEU A 102 -10.61 16.10 -2.11
C LEU A 102 -11.66 16.89 -2.90
N GLU A 103 -11.30 18.06 -3.44
CA GLU A 103 -12.15 18.86 -4.31
C GLU A 103 -12.17 18.33 -5.77
N THR A 104 -11.08 17.67 -6.20
CA THR A 104 -10.96 17.17 -7.57
C THR A 104 -11.50 15.75 -7.70
N PHE A 105 -11.29 14.91 -6.69
CA PHE A 105 -11.61 13.48 -6.72
C PHE A 105 -12.63 13.12 -5.64
N LEU A 106 -13.81 12.71 -6.11
CA LEU A 106 -14.88 12.18 -5.25
C LEU A 106 -14.66 10.67 -5.11
N VAL A 107 -14.09 10.24 -3.97
CA VAL A 107 -13.81 8.83 -3.71
C VAL A 107 -15.11 8.04 -3.65
N THR A 108 -15.30 7.11 -4.58
CA THR A 108 -16.48 6.23 -4.68
C THR A 108 -16.23 4.84 -4.11
N ASN A 109 -14.97 4.43 -4.06
CA ASN A 109 -14.54 3.17 -3.46
C ASN A 109 -13.12 3.33 -2.92
N PHE A 110 -12.85 2.84 -1.70
CA PHE A 110 -11.51 2.78 -1.12
C PHE A 110 -11.34 1.46 -0.39
N GLN A 111 -10.43 0.63 -0.86
CA GLN A 111 -10.11 -0.67 -0.30
C GLN A 111 -8.66 -0.69 0.18
N VAL A 112 -8.43 -1.29 1.35
CA VAL A 112 -7.10 -1.58 1.87
C VAL A 112 -6.87 -3.09 1.81
N LEU A 113 -5.95 -3.52 0.95
CA LEU A 113 -5.66 -4.94 0.73
C LEU A 113 -4.36 -5.32 1.43
N GLY A 114 -4.36 -6.47 2.10
CA GLY A 114 -3.22 -7.00 2.84
C GLY A 114 -3.51 -7.20 4.33
N ASN A 115 -2.49 -7.60 5.09
CA ASN A 115 -2.63 -7.85 6.53
C ASN A 115 -2.48 -6.54 7.32
N THR A 116 -3.56 -5.74 7.38
CA THR A 116 -3.58 -4.48 8.11
C THR A 116 -3.60 -4.69 9.62
N ASN A 117 -2.69 -4.02 10.34
CA ASN A 117 -2.67 -3.97 11.79
C ASN A 117 -3.72 -2.98 12.34
N GLN A 118 -3.92 -2.98 13.65
CA GLN A 118 -4.93 -2.14 14.28
C GLN A 118 -4.62 -0.65 14.14
N GLU A 119 -3.35 -0.26 14.24
CA GLU A 119 -2.91 1.13 14.12
C GLU A 119 -3.26 1.73 12.75
N LEU A 120 -2.97 0.98 11.65
CA LEU A 120 -3.35 1.42 10.31
C LEU A 120 -4.87 1.46 10.13
N LYS A 121 -5.62 0.48 10.67
CA LYS A 121 -7.08 0.50 10.64
C LYS A 121 -7.66 1.72 11.33
N ASP A 122 -7.13 2.07 12.50
CA ASP A 122 -7.58 3.23 13.26
C ASP A 122 -7.29 4.55 12.50
N ALA A 123 -6.12 4.65 11.88
CA ALA A 123 -5.76 5.80 11.05
C ALA A 123 -6.62 5.93 9.78
N MET A 124 -7.04 4.79 9.20
CA MET A 124 -7.86 4.75 7.99
C MET A 124 -9.35 4.96 8.24
N LYS A 125 -9.83 4.86 9.48
CA LYS A 125 -11.26 4.85 9.81
C LYS A 125 -12.05 6.05 9.28
N ALA A 126 -11.41 7.21 9.13
CA ALA A 126 -12.04 8.39 8.55
C ALA A 126 -12.20 8.32 7.01
N TYR A 127 -11.54 7.38 6.36
CA TYR A 127 -11.49 7.25 4.90
C TYR A 127 -12.16 5.98 4.42
N THR A 128 -11.91 4.85 5.08
CA THR A 128 -12.49 3.54 4.75
C THR A 128 -12.41 2.56 5.92
N GLU A 129 -13.39 1.66 5.99
CA GLU A 129 -13.38 0.47 6.85
C GLU A 129 -13.28 -0.83 6.02
N ASP A 130 -13.11 -0.74 4.68
CA ASP A 130 -13.00 -1.89 3.79
C ASP A 130 -11.55 -2.43 3.75
N HIS A 131 -11.23 -3.30 4.71
CA HIS A 131 -9.94 -3.99 4.82
C HIS A 131 -10.08 -5.44 4.40
N ARG A 132 -9.26 -5.87 3.42
CA ARG A 132 -9.34 -7.21 2.83
C ARG A 132 -8.01 -7.94 2.93
N THR A 133 -8.03 -9.11 3.56
CA THR A 133 -6.86 -9.99 3.69
C THR A 133 -6.75 -10.91 2.49
N LEU A 134 -5.52 -11.17 2.03
CA LEU A 134 -5.26 -12.11 0.94
C LEU A 134 -5.73 -13.53 1.34
N ILE A 135 -6.59 -14.11 0.52
CA ILE A 135 -7.02 -15.50 0.72
C ILE A 135 -6.05 -16.46 0.02
N ASN A 136 -5.70 -16.17 -1.22
CA ASN A 136 -4.80 -16.97 -2.04
C ASN A 136 -4.36 -16.19 -3.28
N GLY A 137 -3.18 -16.50 -3.80
CA GLY A 137 -2.67 -15.90 -5.02
C GLY A 137 -1.23 -16.32 -5.30
N PHE A 138 -0.69 -15.88 -6.41
CA PHE A 138 0.73 -16.05 -6.70
C PHE A 138 1.29 -14.79 -7.33
N GLN A 139 2.60 -14.54 -7.13
CA GLN A 139 3.35 -13.50 -7.80
C GLN A 139 4.55 -14.12 -8.52
N ARG A 140 4.69 -13.86 -9.83
CA ARG A 140 5.90 -14.25 -10.58
C ARG A 140 6.99 -13.21 -10.34
N LYS A 141 8.26 -13.68 -10.19
CA LYS A 141 9.42 -12.84 -9.79
C LYS A 141 9.82 -11.73 -10.78
N LYS A 142 9.13 -11.58 -11.92
CA LYS A 142 9.38 -10.51 -12.89
C LYS A 142 8.05 -9.85 -13.28
N TRP A 143 7.67 -8.85 -12.55
CA TRP A 143 6.89 -7.74 -13.09
C TRP A 143 7.87 -6.63 -13.44
N VAL A 144 8.55 -6.79 -14.58
CA VAL A 144 9.14 -5.64 -15.25
C VAL A 144 8.05 -5.12 -16.18
N ILE A 145 7.27 -4.19 -15.72
CA ILE A 145 6.48 -3.35 -16.62
C ILE A 145 7.49 -2.34 -17.16
N LEU A 146 7.86 -2.53 -18.43
CA LEU A 146 8.59 -1.57 -19.23
C LEU A 146 7.76 -0.31 -19.42
#